data_93a9faa15d56f915c46b01eb07933580
#
_entry.id   93a9faa15d56f915c46b01eb07933580
#
_cell.length_a   1.000
_cell.length_b   1.000
_cell.length_c   1.000
_cell.angle_alpha   90.00
_cell.angle_beta   90.00
_cell.angle_gamma   90.00
#
_symmetry.space_group_name_H-M   'P 1'
#
loop_
_entity.id
_entity.type
_entity.pdbx_description
1 polymer ?
#
loop_
_entity_poly.entity_id
_entity_poly.type
_entity_poly.pdbx_seq_one_letter_code
_entity_poly.pdbx_strand_id
1 'polypeptide(L)'
;MNLKEFESVLNQPANIRYEYFVKKVVDSETVWGLYEDGWAVTKDDNGNVLFPIWPKREFAEHCANNDWENYLGESMDLYEFIDDLLPRLKVDGLKPSIFFNNDDSAVLDVDILIRDLKAELEKY
;
A
#
# COMPACT_ATOMS: atom_id res chain seq x y z
N MET A 1 6.75 -7.57 -14.88
CA MET A 1 7.23 -8.48 -13.81
C MET A 1 6.85 -9.89 -14.22
N ASN A 2 7.71 -10.87 -13.95
CA ASN A 2 7.39 -12.25 -14.33
C ASN A 2 6.57 -12.94 -13.23
N LEU A 3 5.89 -14.02 -13.61
CA LEU A 3 4.99 -14.74 -12.72
C LEU A 3 5.71 -15.30 -11.49
N LYS A 4 6.94 -15.77 -11.66
CA LYS A 4 7.71 -16.35 -10.56
C LYS A 4 8.05 -15.32 -9.49
N GLU A 5 8.46 -14.11 -9.89
CA GLU A 5 8.72 -13.01 -8.97
C GLU A 5 7.43 -12.60 -8.26
N PHE A 6 6.34 -12.48 -9.00
CA PHE A 6 5.03 -12.11 -8.46
C PHE A 6 4.59 -13.08 -7.36
N GLU A 7 4.62 -14.37 -7.63
CA GLU A 7 4.21 -15.38 -6.66
C GLU A 7 5.15 -15.44 -5.46
N SER A 8 6.45 -15.33 -5.68
CA SER A 8 7.45 -15.35 -4.62
C SER A 8 7.23 -14.20 -3.62
N VAL A 9 6.99 -12.99 -4.12
CA VAL A 9 6.77 -11.83 -3.26
C VAL A 9 5.44 -11.94 -2.50
N LEU A 10 4.37 -12.36 -3.17
CA LEU A 10 3.05 -12.53 -2.55
C LEU A 10 3.08 -13.50 -1.37
N ASN A 11 3.93 -14.52 -1.43
CA ASN A 11 3.99 -15.56 -0.43
C ASN A 11 4.93 -15.25 0.74
N GLN A 12 5.60 -14.08 0.72
CA GLN A 12 6.43 -13.67 1.85
C GLN A 12 5.58 -13.21 3.03
N PRO A 13 6.11 -13.27 4.27
CA PRO A 13 5.44 -12.70 5.43
C PRO A 13 5.18 -11.19 5.28
N ALA A 14 4.23 -10.67 6.03
CA ALA A 14 3.84 -9.26 5.94
C ALA A 14 5.01 -8.31 6.17
N ASN A 15 5.92 -8.61 7.10
CA ASN A 15 7.08 -7.77 7.37
C ASN A 15 8.05 -7.72 6.18
N ILE A 16 8.20 -8.81 5.46
CA ILE A 16 9.06 -8.86 4.26
C ILE A 16 8.37 -8.13 3.10
N ARG A 17 7.05 -8.31 2.95
CA ARG A 17 6.30 -7.57 1.94
C ARG A 17 6.35 -6.06 2.21
N TYR A 18 6.35 -5.65 3.49
CA TYR A 18 6.51 -4.25 3.87
C TYR A 18 7.87 -3.68 3.42
N GLU A 19 8.95 -4.41 3.67
CA GLU A 19 10.29 -3.99 3.22
C GLU A 19 10.36 -3.87 1.71
N TYR A 20 9.77 -4.82 1.00
CA TYR A 20 9.68 -4.78 -0.47
C TYR A 20 8.90 -3.54 -0.92
N PHE A 21 7.78 -3.25 -0.27
CA PHE A 21 6.96 -2.08 -0.58
C PHE A 21 7.78 -0.79 -0.47
N VAL A 22 8.44 -0.57 0.66
CA VAL A 22 9.21 0.65 0.90
C VAL A 22 10.27 0.85 -0.19
N LYS A 23 11.01 -0.21 -0.52
CA LYS A 23 12.06 -0.13 -1.55
C LYS A 23 11.48 0.13 -2.94
N LYS A 24 10.39 -0.53 -3.29
CA LYS A 24 9.82 -0.43 -4.65
C LYS A 24 9.12 0.90 -4.89
N VAL A 25 8.38 1.43 -3.93
CA VAL A 25 7.71 2.72 -4.13
C VAL A 25 8.71 3.87 -4.19
N VAL A 26 9.81 3.78 -3.45
CA VAL A 26 10.90 4.77 -3.54
C VAL A 26 11.61 4.66 -4.89
N ASP A 27 11.91 3.44 -5.33
CA ASP A 27 12.58 3.19 -6.60
C ASP A 27 11.76 3.70 -7.79
N SER A 28 10.46 3.42 -7.82
CA SER A 28 9.56 3.82 -8.90
C SER A 28 8.93 5.20 -8.73
N GLU A 29 9.05 5.79 -7.54
CA GLU A 29 8.41 7.05 -7.14
C GLU A 29 6.88 7.00 -7.32
N THR A 30 6.30 5.80 -7.16
CA THR A 30 4.88 5.54 -7.42
C THR A 30 4.31 4.60 -6.35
N VAL A 31 3.10 4.92 -5.88
CA VAL A 31 2.33 4.10 -4.95
C VAL A 31 1.03 3.71 -5.64
N TRP A 32 0.57 2.47 -5.44
CA TRP A 32 -0.63 1.95 -6.08
C TRP A 32 -1.74 1.70 -5.06
N GLY A 33 -2.95 2.06 -5.43
CA GLY A 33 -4.16 1.74 -4.69
C GLY A 33 -5.20 1.15 -5.62
N LEU A 34 -6.40 0.93 -5.11
CA LEU A 34 -7.56 0.52 -5.90
C LEU A 34 -8.58 1.65 -5.92
N TYR A 35 -9.18 1.91 -7.08
CA TYR A 35 -10.03 3.07 -7.28
C TYR A 35 -11.27 2.72 -8.10
N GLU A 36 -12.44 3.14 -7.60
CA GLU A 36 -13.72 3.17 -8.31
C GLU A 36 -14.55 4.28 -7.69
N ASP A 37 -14.62 5.45 -8.36
CA ASP A 37 -15.28 6.65 -7.83
C ASP A 37 -14.72 7.12 -6.47
N GLY A 38 -13.59 6.59 -6.07
CA GLY A 38 -12.89 6.88 -4.82
C GLY A 38 -11.94 5.74 -4.49
N TRP A 39 -11.00 6.02 -3.60
CA TRP A 39 -10.02 5.01 -3.17
C TRP A 39 -10.69 3.94 -2.33
N ALA A 40 -10.25 2.69 -2.48
CA ALA A 40 -10.70 1.59 -1.65
C ALA A 40 -10.29 1.82 -0.19
N VAL A 41 -11.21 1.57 0.73
CA VAL A 41 -10.95 1.56 2.18
C VAL A 41 -11.64 0.33 2.75
N THR A 42 -11.19 -0.11 3.92
CA THR A 42 -11.78 -1.25 4.60
C THR A 42 -11.69 -1.06 6.11
N LYS A 43 -12.22 -1.99 6.86
CA LYS A 43 -12.10 -2.00 8.34
C LYS A 43 -11.51 -3.31 8.79
N ASP A 44 -10.68 -3.26 9.83
CA ASP A 44 -10.23 -4.48 10.50
C ASP A 44 -11.22 -4.91 11.57
N ASP A 45 -10.92 -6.04 12.26
CA ASP A 45 -11.78 -6.59 13.30
C ASP A 45 -11.87 -5.70 14.55
N ASN A 46 -10.93 -4.76 14.70
CA ASN A 46 -10.89 -3.83 15.82
C ASN A 46 -11.57 -2.49 15.51
N GLY A 47 -12.17 -2.37 14.33
CA GLY A 47 -12.86 -1.16 13.92
C GLY A 47 -11.98 -0.07 13.35
N ASN A 48 -10.68 -0.32 13.14
CA ASN A 48 -9.80 0.63 12.46
C ASN A 48 -10.18 0.73 10.99
N VAL A 49 -10.25 1.95 10.47
CA VAL A 49 -10.44 2.16 9.04
C VAL A 49 -9.07 2.15 8.37
N LEU A 50 -8.93 1.32 7.35
CA LEU A 50 -7.65 1.05 6.70
C LEU A 50 -7.68 1.55 5.25
N PHE A 51 -6.54 2.09 4.80
CA PHE A 51 -6.31 2.54 3.43
C PHE A 51 -5.28 1.61 2.80
N PRO A 52 -5.71 0.66 1.95
CA PRO A 52 -4.79 -0.33 1.36
C PRO A 52 -3.97 0.25 0.21
N ILE A 53 -2.68 -0.08 0.20
CA ILE A 53 -1.73 0.35 -0.82
C ILE A 53 -0.76 -0.76 -1.17
N TRP A 54 -0.24 -0.70 -2.39
CA TRP A 54 0.63 -1.74 -2.97
C TRP A 54 1.80 -1.10 -3.72
N PRO A 55 2.89 -1.87 -3.91
CA PRO A 55 4.07 -1.32 -4.61
C PRO A 55 3.96 -1.34 -6.14
N LYS A 56 3.05 -2.15 -6.70
CA LYS A 56 2.87 -2.29 -8.15
C LYS A 56 1.40 -2.56 -8.47
N ARG A 57 0.99 -2.19 -9.69
CA ARG A 57 -0.38 -2.42 -10.17
C ARG A 57 -0.80 -3.88 -10.05
N GLU A 58 0.08 -4.80 -10.43
CA GLU A 58 -0.25 -6.23 -10.46
C GLU A 58 -0.67 -6.74 -9.08
N PHE A 59 0.00 -6.29 -8.03
CA PHE A 59 -0.36 -6.68 -6.67
C PHE A 59 -1.69 -6.09 -6.22
N ALA A 60 -1.96 -4.82 -6.58
CA ALA A 60 -3.22 -4.19 -6.27
C ALA A 60 -4.37 -4.92 -6.97
N GLU A 61 -4.22 -5.19 -8.26
CA GLU A 61 -5.28 -5.83 -9.05
C GLU A 61 -5.49 -7.29 -8.68
N HIS A 62 -4.48 -7.95 -8.13
CA HIS A 62 -4.65 -9.28 -7.56
C HIS A 62 -5.64 -9.29 -6.39
N CYS A 63 -5.77 -8.17 -5.70
CA CYS A 63 -6.70 -8.01 -4.57
C CYS A 63 -8.02 -7.35 -4.98
N ALA A 64 -8.23 -7.07 -6.27
CA ALA A 64 -9.48 -6.51 -6.79
C ALA A 64 -10.51 -7.62 -6.94
N ASN A 65 -10.99 -8.13 -5.80
CA ASN A 65 -11.97 -9.21 -5.72
C ASN A 65 -12.95 -8.92 -4.59
N ASN A 66 -14.00 -9.72 -4.47
CA ASN A 66 -15.04 -9.57 -3.46
C ASN A 66 -15.61 -8.14 -3.50
N ASP A 67 -15.50 -7.38 -2.42
CA ASP A 67 -16.03 -6.02 -2.35
C ASP A 67 -15.33 -5.05 -3.32
N TRP A 68 -14.15 -5.41 -3.81
CA TRP A 68 -13.36 -4.58 -4.73
C TRP A 68 -13.30 -5.11 -6.16
N GLU A 69 -14.23 -6.00 -6.54
CA GLU A 69 -14.17 -6.67 -7.85
C GLU A 69 -14.24 -5.69 -9.05
N ASN A 70 -14.86 -4.53 -8.86
CA ASN A 70 -14.98 -3.51 -9.91
C ASN A 70 -13.94 -2.41 -9.82
N TYR A 71 -13.01 -2.50 -8.87
CA TYR A 71 -11.95 -1.51 -8.69
C TYR A 71 -10.79 -1.80 -9.64
N LEU A 72 -10.12 -0.72 -10.04
CA LEU A 72 -8.93 -0.80 -10.89
C LEU A 72 -7.71 -0.26 -10.14
N GLY A 73 -6.53 -0.76 -10.48
CA GLY A 73 -5.28 -0.22 -9.95
C GLY A 73 -5.09 1.22 -10.43
N GLU A 74 -4.83 2.12 -9.48
CA GLU A 74 -4.58 3.53 -9.76
C GLU A 74 -3.33 3.97 -9.05
N SER A 75 -2.49 4.75 -9.72
CA SER A 75 -1.22 5.19 -9.16
C SER A 75 -1.32 6.58 -8.54
N MET A 76 -0.44 6.82 -7.58
CA MET A 76 -0.22 8.15 -7.00
C MET A 76 1.27 8.42 -6.97
N ASP A 77 1.64 9.69 -7.13
CA ASP A 77 3.02 10.12 -6.98
C ASP A 77 3.48 9.93 -5.53
N LEU A 78 4.71 9.41 -5.35
CA LEU A 78 5.25 9.14 -4.02
C LEU A 78 5.32 10.40 -3.15
N TYR A 79 5.74 11.54 -3.73
CA TYR A 79 5.91 12.77 -2.95
C TYR A 79 4.56 13.36 -2.53
N GLU A 80 3.57 13.31 -3.39
CA GLU A 80 2.19 13.68 -3.02
C GLU A 80 1.63 12.74 -1.96
N PHE A 81 1.95 11.47 -2.05
CA PHE A 81 1.55 10.47 -1.06
C PHE A 81 2.12 10.83 0.32
N ILE A 82 3.43 11.14 0.40
CA ILE A 82 4.09 11.47 1.67
C ILE A 82 3.64 12.83 2.21
N ASP A 83 3.55 13.84 1.33
CA ASP A 83 3.35 15.23 1.76
C ASP A 83 1.88 15.62 1.92
N ASP A 84 0.97 14.90 1.27
CA ASP A 84 -0.45 15.27 1.24
C ASP A 84 -1.35 14.14 1.73
N LEU A 85 -1.31 12.95 1.12
CA LEU A 85 -2.24 11.88 1.45
C LEU A 85 -2.02 11.32 2.85
N LEU A 86 -0.79 10.95 3.20
CA LEU A 86 -0.51 10.35 4.51
C LEU A 86 -0.87 11.29 5.67
N PRO A 87 -0.51 12.58 5.64
CA PRO A 87 -0.97 13.51 6.68
C PRO A 87 -2.49 13.60 6.78
N ARG A 88 -3.18 13.54 5.65
CA ARG A 88 -4.64 13.58 5.61
C ARG A 88 -5.26 12.33 6.21
N LEU A 89 -4.69 11.15 5.93
CA LEU A 89 -5.13 9.89 6.57
C LEU A 89 -5.02 9.98 8.08
N LYS A 90 -3.93 10.55 8.57
CA LYS A 90 -3.71 10.72 10.02
C LYS A 90 -4.80 11.59 10.64
N VAL A 91 -5.11 12.73 10.03
CA VAL A 91 -6.16 13.64 10.50
C VAL A 91 -7.53 12.94 10.52
N ASP A 92 -7.81 12.15 9.49
CA ASP A 92 -9.10 11.46 9.34
C ASP A 92 -9.19 10.15 10.12
N GLY A 93 -8.12 9.78 10.83
CA GLY A 93 -8.11 8.58 11.66
C GLY A 93 -7.97 7.27 10.91
N LEU A 94 -7.47 7.30 9.67
CA LEU A 94 -7.20 6.08 8.91
C LEU A 94 -5.75 5.64 9.09
N LYS A 95 -5.51 4.34 8.91
CA LYS A 95 -4.16 3.77 8.93
C LYS A 95 -3.84 3.17 7.56
N PRO A 96 -2.60 3.32 7.09
CA PRO A 96 -2.18 2.62 5.88
C PRO A 96 -2.10 1.11 6.13
N SER A 97 -2.63 0.34 5.17
CA SER A 97 -2.56 -1.11 5.15
C SER A 97 -1.64 -1.49 4.00
N ILE A 98 -0.44 -1.97 4.33
CA ILE A 98 0.63 -2.14 3.37
C ILE A 98 0.63 -3.56 2.81
N PHE A 99 0.44 -3.65 1.51
CA PHE A 99 0.66 -4.86 0.73
C PHE A 99 -0.19 -6.05 1.20
N PHE A 100 -1.52 -5.85 1.24
CA PHE A 100 -2.47 -6.94 1.44
C PHE A 100 -2.33 -7.97 0.32
N ASN A 101 -2.34 -9.26 0.68
CA ASN A 101 -2.19 -10.36 -0.28
C ASN A 101 -3.37 -11.35 -0.23
N ASN A 102 -4.55 -10.87 0.19
CA ASN A 102 -5.76 -11.65 0.46
C ASN A 102 -5.69 -12.49 1.75
N ASP A 103 -4.61 -12.37 2.50
CA ASP A 103 -4.42 -13.05 3.78
C ASP A 103 -4.17 -12.04 4.90
N ASP A 104 -3.10 -11.27 4.79
CA ASP A 104 -2.77 -10.24 5.78
C ASP A 104 -2.05 -9.04 5.14
N SER A 105 -1.81 -8.02 5.95
CA SER A 105 -1.10 -6.81 5.55
C SER A 105 -0.31 -6.27 6.74
N ALA A 106 0.63 -5.36 6.47
CA ALA A 106 1.29 -4.61 7.52
C ALA A 106 0.49 -3.33 7.77
N VAL A 107 -0.10 -3.20 8.95
CA VAL A 107 -0.85 -2.00 9.36
C VAL A 107 0.00 -1.25 10.38
N LEU A 108 0.25 0.04 10.12
CA LEU A 108 1.11 0.84 10.98
C LEU A 108 0.62 2.29 11.02
N ASP A 109 1.15 3.05 11.97
CA ASP A 109 0.82 4.46 12.07
C ASP A 109 1.45 5.24 10.90
N VAL A 110 0.74 6.28 10.46
CA VAL A 110 1.19 7.15 9.36
C VAL A 110 2.61 7.67 9.61
N ASP A 111 2.92 8.10 10.84
CA ASP A 111 4.24 8.68 11.15
C ASP A 111 5.38 7.67 10.97
N ILE A 112 5.13 6.40 11.26
CA ILE A 112 6.12 5.34 11.09
C ILE A 112 6.40 5.14 9.60
N LEU A 113 5.35 5.08 8.79
CA LEU A 113 5.51 4.91 7.34
C LEU A 113 6.26 6.08 6.73
N ILE A 114 5.92 7.31 7.09
CA ILE A 114 6.62 8.50 6.60
C ILE A 114 8.10 8.43 6.96
N ARG A 115 8.42 8.07 8.19
CA ARG A 115 9.82 7.91 8.65
C ARG A 115 10.57 6.90 7.79
N ASP A 116 9.97 5.73 7.55
CA ASP A 116 10.63 4.66 6.79
C ASP A 116 10.81 5.02 5.32
N LEU A 117 9.82 5.70 4.72
CA LEU A 117 9.93 6.16 3.33
C LEU A 117 11.02 7.23 3.19
N LYS A 118 11.08 8.18 4.11
CA LYS A 118 12.12 9.22 4.08
C LYS A 118 13.51 8.63 4.29
N ALA A 119 13.64 7.64 5.17
CA ALA A 119 14.91 6.96 5.39
C ALA A 119 15.38 6.24 4.12
N GLU A 120 14.47 5.60 3.40
CA GLU A 120 14.80 4.93 2.14
C GLU A 120 15.19 5.95 1.06
N LEU A 121 14.48 7.08 0.98
CA LEU A 121 14.79 8.16 0.03
C LEU A 121 16.20 8.72 0.23
N GLU A 122 16.70 8.76 1.47
CA GLU A 122 18.05 9.26 1.78
C GLU A 122 19.16 8.38 1.20
N LYS A 123 18.85 7.16 0.79
CA LYS A 123 19.83 6.26 0.17
C LYS A 123 20.10 6.58 -1.31
N TYR A 124 19.35 7.48 -1.90
CA TYR A 124 19.46 7.86 -3.31
C TYR A 124 20.13 9.19 -3.56
#